data_40aad57d046b89573a52a65841545f3e
#
_entry.id   40aad57d046b89573a52a65841545f3e
#
_cell.length_a   1.000
_cell.length_b   1.000
_cell.length_c   1.000
_cell.angle_alpha   90.00
_cell.angle_beta   90.00
_cell.angle_gamma   90.00
#
_symmetry.space_group_name_H-M   'P 1'
#
loop_
_entity.id
_entity.type
_entity.pdbx_description
1 polymer ?
#
loop_
_entity_poly.entity_id
_entity_poly.type
_entity_poly.pdbx_seq_one_letter_code
_entity_poly.pdbx_strand_id
1 'polypeptide(L)'
;HLGVPKAVAIARAIAEVDPYFEVELFTEGFTDENAETFMDGLDFVCDACDQVRAKANLRWYAKVNGIPLIMETSDRGMIDIERYDEANTPFLHGRISDDMMEEMRISSAWKPEYFDAFIDVSQASQRGVSSLQAIGTTLVGWPQLYTDVAAGGSHAAQVIRSVFLGEHVPDARHYLEVNEQLLESVN
;
A
#
# COMPACT_ATOMS: atom_id res chain seq x y z
N HIS A 1 -15.53 -17.52 3.90
CA HIS A 1 -14.31 -17.37 4.73
C HIS A 1 -14.53 -16.55 6.02
N LEU A 2 -15.78 -16.29 6.44
CA LEU A 2 -16.06 -15.61 7.72
C LEU A 2 -15.43 -16.40 8.90
N GLY A 3 -14.70 -15.69 9.77
CA GLY A 3 -14.01 -16.28 10.92
C GLY A 3 -12.64 -16.91 10.62
N VAL A 4 -12.16 -16.84 9.37
CA VAL A 4 -10.80 -17.27 9.00
C VAL A 4 -9.91 -16.05 8.90
N PRO A 5 -8.67 -16.06 9.46
CA PRO A 5 -7.71 -14.97 9.26
C PRO A 5 -7.47 -14.71 7.76
N LYS A 6 -7.36 -13.43 7.36
CA LYS A 6 -7.17 -13.04 5.95
C LYS A 6 -5.96 -13.72 5.31
N ALA A 7 -4.84 -13.74 6.01
CA ALA A 7 -3.60 -14.38 5.53
C ALA A 7 -3.83 -15.87 5.20
N VAL A 8 -4.52 -16.61 6.07
CA VAL A 8 -4.86 -18.02 5.84
C VAL A 8 -5.80 -18.19 4.64
N ALA A 9 -6.80 -17.31 4.49
CA ALA A 9 -7.72 -17.36 3.36
C ALA A 9 -7.00 -17.12 2.03
N ILE A 10 -6.10 -16.14 1.98
CA ILE A 10 -5.29 -15.82 0.79
C ILE A 10 -4.30 -16.94 0.47
N ALA A 11 -3.60 -17.49 1.48
CA ALA A 11 -2.69 -18.61 1.24
C ALA A 11 -3.41 -19.84 0.62
N ARG A 12 -4.65 -20.11 1.05
CA ARG A 12 -5.47 -21.17 0.42
C ARG A 12 -5.79 -20.86 -1.04
N ALA A 13 -6.16 -19.60 -1.34
CA ALA A 13 -6.44 -19.18 -2.71
C ALA A 13 -5.20 -19.28 -3.61
N ILE A 14 -4.02 -18.93 -3.10
CA ILE A 14 -2.74 -19.11 -3.81
C ILE A 14 -2.50 -20.59 -4.09
N ALA A 15 -2.67 -21.47 -3.10
CA ALA A 15 -2.46 -22.90 -3.26
C ALA A 15 -3.45 -23.57 -4.22
N GLU A 16 -4.62 -22.99 -4.47
CA GLU A 16 -5.56 -23.44 -5.50
C GLU A 16 -5.01 -23.16 -6.92
N VAL A 17 -4.18 -22.12 -7.07
CA VAL A 17 -3.55 -21.77 -8.37
C VAL A 17 -2.23 -22.51 -8.55
N ASP A 18 -1.38 -22.47 -7.53
CA ASP A 18 -0.08 -23.15 -7.52
C ASP A 18 0.20 -23.72 -6.11
N PRO A 19 0.02 -25.04 -5.92
CA PRO A 19 0.23 -25.69 -4.62
C PRO A 19 1.71 -25.81 -4.23
N TYR A 20 2.63 -25.52 -5.15
CA TYR A 20 4.08 -25.56 -4.88
C TYR A 20 4.65 -24.19 -4.53
N PHE A 21 3.81 -23.16 -4.55
CA PHE A 21 4.22 -21.81 -4.15
C PHE A 21 4.40 -21.74 -2.65
N GLU A 22 5.60 -21.39 -2.19
CA GLU A 22 5.89 -21.25 -0.77
C GLU A 22 5.29 -19.95 -0.22
N VAL A 23 4.49 -20.09 0.84
CA VAL A 23 3.82 -18.95 1.50
C VAL A 23 4.10 -19.01 2.99
N GLU A 24 4.79 -18.00 3.50
CA GLU A 24 4.94 -17.79 4.94
C GLU A 24 3.82 -16.88 5.49
N LEU A 25 3.24 -17.24 6.62
CA LEU A 25 2.05 -16.58 7.18
C LEU A 25 2.36 -15.87 8.50
N PHE A 26 2.10 -14.57 8.53
CA PHE A 26 2.12 -13.75 9.73
C PHE A 26 0.69 -13.38 10.12
N THR A 27 0.02 -14.24 10.86
CA THR A 27 -1.43 -14.09 11.19
C THR A 27 -1.71 -12.98 12.17
N GLU A 28 -0.72 -12.56 12.95
CA GLU A 28 -0.75 -11.42 13.87
C GLU A 28 -0.57 -10.07 13.12
N GLY A 29 -0.26 -10.12 11.83
CA GLY A 29 0.09 -8.96 11.02
C GLY A 29 1.57 -8.58 11.18
N PHE A 30 1.94 -7.43 10.60
CA PHE A 30 3.28 -6.87 10.71
C PHE A 30 3.41 -6.10 12.04
N THR A 31 4.30 -6.55 12.92
CA THR A 31 4.54 -5.98 14.25
C THR A 31 6.03 -5.69 14.45
N ASP A 32 6.38 -4.91 15.49
CA ASP A 32 7.79 -4.64 15.81
C ASP A 32 8.56 -5.94 16.17
N GLU A 33 7.87 -6.91 16.78
CA GLU A 33 8.47 -8.17 17.23
C GLU A 33 8.78 -9.12 16.06
N ASN A 34 8.01 -9.05 14.98
CA ASN A 34 8.20 -9.94 13.82
C ASN A 34 8.82 -9.23 12.60
N ALA A 35 9.08 -7.93 12.69
CA ALA A 35 9.51 -7.11 11.56
C ALA A 35 10.79 -7.62 10.89
N GLU A 36 11.80 -8.00 11.67
CA GLU A 36 13.06 -8.52 11.12
C GLU A 36 12.82 -9.83 10.36
N THR A 37 12.07 -10.77 10.96
CA THR A 37 11.76 -12.06 10.32
C THR A 37 10.88 -11.87 9.09
N PHE A 38 9.91 -10.93 9.16
CA PHE A 38 9.04 -10.61 8.02
C PHE A 38 9.81 -10.04 6.82
N MET A 39 10.82 -9.21 7.08
CA MET A 39 11.60 -8.52 6.03
C MET A 39 12.76 -9.38 5.50
N ASP A 40 13.12 -10.47 6.18
CA ASP A 40 14.26 -11.30 5.80
C ASP A 40 14.03 -11.97 4.44
N GLY A 41 14.98 -11.76 3.54
CA GLY A 41 14.96 -12.36 2.20
C GLY A 41 13.93 -11.79 1.23
N LEU A 42 13.25 -10.67 1.56
CA LEU A 42 12.32 -10.03 0.64
C LEU A 42 13.06 -9.23 -0.44
N ASP A 43 12.62 -9.38 -1.67
CA ASP A 43 13.06 -8.58 -2.83
C ASP A 43 12.11 -7.41 -3.13
N PHE A 44 10.90 -7.41 -2.57
CA PHE A 44 9.88 -6.37 -2.77
C PHE A 44 8.85 -6.36 -1.64
N VAL A 45 8.35 -5.18 -1.26
CA VAL A 45 7.30 -5.01 -0.24
C VAL A 45 6.04 -4.42 -0.85
N CYS A 46 4.88 -5.05 -0.57
CA CYS A 46 3.55 -4.50 -0.87
C CYS A 46 2.88 -4.01 0.42
N ASP A 47 2.63 -2.70 0.52
CA ASP A 47 1.87 -2.10 1.61
C ASP A 47 0.39 -1.99 1.25
N ALA A 48 -0.42 -2.92 1.74
CA ALA A 48 -1.89 -2.88 1.66
C ALA A 48 -2.53 -2.83 3.05
N CYS A 49 -1.80 -2.30 4.06
CA CYS A 49 -2.30 -2.20 5.43
C CYS A 49 -2.99 -0.85 5.71
N ASP A 50 -3.82 -0.80 6.76
CA ASP A 50 -4.58 0.39 7.13
C ASP A 50 -3.93 1.18 8.28
N GLN A 51 -3.07 0.56 9.06
CA GLN A 51 -2.49 1.17 10.26
C GLN A 51 -1.27 2.03 9.91
N VAL A 52 -1.32 3.32 10.30
CA VAL A 52 -0.23 4.29 10.05
C VAL A 52 1.11 3.80 10.59
N ARG A 53 1.15 3.26 11.80
CA ARG A 53 2.38 2.72 12.40
C ARG A 53 2.97 1.56 11.57
N ALA A 54 2.13 0.64 11.11
CA ALA A 54 2.57 -0.46 10.26
C ALA A 54 3.10 0.06 8.91
N LYS A 55 2.41 1.03 8.29
CA LYS A 55 2.88 1.71 7.06
C LYS A 55 4.24 2.38 7.25
N ALA A 56 4.44 3.07 8.36
CA ALA A 56 5.70 3.73 8.68
C ALA A 56 6.84 2.72 8.92
N ASN A 57 6.58 1.68 9.71
CA ASN A 57 7.56 0.64 9.98
C ASN A 57 7.94 -0.14 8.71
N LEU A 58 6.99 -0.52 7.86
CA LEU A 58 7.28 -1.17 6.58
C LEU A 58 8.24 -0.32 5.72
N ARG A 59 7.99 0.99 5.61
CA ARG A 59 8.87 1.91 4.85
C ARG A 59 10.25 2.04 5.47
N TRP A 60 10.29 2.16 6.77
CA TRP A 60 11.57 2.27 7.47
C TRP A 60 12.44 1.02 7.25
N TYR A 61 11.87 -0.17 7.47
CA TYR A 61 12.56 -1.44 7.25
C TYR A 61 12.91 -1.65 5.77
N ALA A 62 12.01 -1.33 4.85
CA ALA A 62 12.27 -1.41 3.42
C ALA A 62 13.47 -0.52 3.03
N LYS A 63 13.50 0.73 3.50
CA LYS A 63 14.61 1.66 3.23
C LYS A 63 15.94 1.22 3.84
N VAL A 64 15.94 0.75 5.08
CA VAL A 64 17.16 0.26 5.75
C VAL A 64 17.74 -0.96 5.03
N ASN A 65 16.89 -1.83 4.49
CA ASN A 65 17.31 -3.04 3.77
C ASN A 65 17.46 -2.83 2.25
N GLY A 66 17.20 -1.63 1.73
CA GLY A 66 17.30 -1.34 0.30
C GLY A 66 16.28 -2.10 -0.54
N ILE A 67 15.07 -2.30 -0.03
CA ILE A 67 14.01 -3.08 -0.67
C ILE A 67 12.97 -2.12 -1.26
N PRO A 68 12.62 -2.20 -2.56
CA PRO A 68 11.57 -1.37 -3.14
C PRO A 68 10.21 -1.69 -2.53
N LEU A 69 9.38 -0.65 -2.41
CA LEU A 69 8.06 -0.77 -1.82
C LEU A 69 7.00 -0.19 -2.76
N ILE A 70 5.83 -0.82 -2.80
CA ILE A 70 4.63 -0.28 -3.44
C ILE A 70 3.49 -0.21 -2.44
N MET A 71 2.76 0.90 -2.45
CA MET A 71 1.47 1.04 -1.78
C MET A 71 0.37 1.23 -2.81
N GLU A 72 -0.74 0.53 -2.64
CA GLU A 72 -1.95 0.67 -3.44
C GLU A 72 -3.08 1.18 -2.55
N THR A 73 -3.92 2.06 -3.08
CA THR A 73 -5.16 2.51 -2.43
C THR A 73 -6.35 2.30 -3.34
N SER A 74 -7.52 2.09 -2.72
CA SER A 74 -8.78 1.87 -3.43
C SER A 74 -9.48 3.17 -3.87
N ASP A 75 -8.76 4.29 -3.94
CA ASP A 75 -9.29 5.55 -4.48
C ASP A 75 -8.50 5.97 -5.71
N ARG A 76 -9.17 6.12 -6.85
CA ARG A 76 -8.57 6.48 -8.15
C ARG A 76 -7.46 5.52 -8.61
N GLY A 77 -7.39 4.29 -8.05
CA GLY A 77 -6.30 3.36 -8.32
C GLY A 77 -4.92 3.97 -8.05
N MET A 78 -4.80 4.77 -7.00
CA MET A 78 -3.53 5.41 -6.64
C MET A 78 -2.52 4.35 -6.22
N ILE A 79 -1.31 4.45 -6.80
CA ILE A 79 -0.16 3.68 -6.36
C ILE A 79 1.02 4.61 -6.05
N ASP A 80 1.73 4.31 -4.99
CA ASP A 80 3.04 4.88 -4.67
C ASP A 80 4.11 3.83 -4.89
N ILE A 81 5.13 4.16 -5.64
CA ILE A 81 6.29 3.31 -5.90
C ILE A 81 7.48 3.97 -5.24
N GLU A 82 8.05 3.34 -4.23
CA GLU A 82 9.16 3.86 -3.46
C GLU A 82 10.41 2.98 -3.73
N ARG A 83 11.38 3.54 -4.45
CA ARG A 83 12.59 2.83 -4.92
C ARG A 83 13.70 2.92 -3.89
N TYR A 84 13.50 2.31 -2.72
CA TYR A 84 14.52 2.27 -1.67
C TYR A 84 15.76 1.45 -2.01
N ASP A 85 15.71 0.67 -3.09
CA ASP A 85 16.85 0.03 -3.74
C ASP A 85 17.76 1.04 -4.49
N GLU A 86 17.29 2.27 -4.70
CA GLU A 86 18.05 3.36 -5.26
C GLU A 86 18.59 4.32 -4.18
N ALA A 87 19.72 4.97 -4.44
CA ALA A 87 20.38 5.83 -3.45
C ALA A 87 19.56 7.10 -3.15
N ASN A 88 19.46 7.43 -1.86
CA ASN A 88 18.86 8.67 -1.35
C ASN A 88 17.34 8.82 -1.62
N THR A 89 16.60 7.75 -1.87
CA THR A 89 15.15 7.80 -1.99
C THR A 89 14.51 8.32 -0.69
N PRO A 90 13.75 9.44 -0.73
CA PRO A 90 13.08 9.97 0.44
C PRO A 90 11.84 9.14 0.79
N PHE A 91 11.38 9.19 2.04
CA PHE A 91 10.12 8.54 2.42
C PHE A 91 8.94 9.20 1.68
N LEU A 92 8.17 8.37 1.01
CA LEU A 92 6.94 8.74 0.28
C LEU A 92 7.14 10.00 -0.57
N HIS A 93 8.18 9.99 -1.43
CA HIS A 93 8.54 11.09 -2.34
C HIS A 93 8.83 12.43 -1.61
N GLY A 94 9.28 12.38 -0.34
CA GLY A 94 9.52 13.56 0.50
C GLY A 94 8.30 14.11 1.22
N ARG A 95 7.14 13.43 1.14
CA ARG A 95 5.94 13.83 1.89
C ARG A 95 6.05 13.52 3.39
N ILE A 96 6.93 12.61 3.76
CA ILE A 96 7.23 12.23 5.15
C ILE A 96 8.68 12.58 5.44
N SER A 97 8.90 13.51 6.38
CA SER A 97 10.25 13.83 6.87
C SER A 97 10.76 12.71 7.80
N ASP A 98 12.08 12.66 8.02
CA ASP A 98 12.68 11.69 8.92
C ASP A 98 12.12 11.81 10.36
N ASP A 99 11.90 13.03 10.86
CA ASP A 99 11.30 13.28 12.16
C ASP A 99 9.84 12.77 12.24
N MET A 100 9.05 13.03 11.19
CA MET A 100 7.67 12.54 11.09
C MET A 100 7.63 11.01 11.00
N MET A 101 8.56 10.41 10.26
CA MET A 101 8.70 8.95 10.17
C MET A 101 8.97 8.34 11.55
N GLU A 102 9.92 8.89 12.29
CA GLU A 102 10.24 8.39 13.62
C GLU A 102 9.06 8.54 14.58
N GLU A 103 8.36 9.68 14.54
CA GLU A 103 7.15 9.89 15.35
C GLU A 103 6.06 8.86 15.02
N MET A 104 5.78 8.60 13.75
CA MET A 104 4.78 7.62 13.32
C MET A 104 5.13 6.18 13.75
N ARG A 105 6.41 5.84 13.80
CA ARG A 105 6.88 4.51 14.19
C ARG A 105 6.70 4.23 15.68
N ILE A 106 6.91 5.21 16.54
CA ILE A 106 6.87 5.05 18.00
C ILE A 106 5.50 5.40 18.60
N SER A 107 4.72 6.24 17.94
CA SER A 107 3.44 6.73 18.43
C SER A 107 2.28 5.85 17.96
N SER A 108 1.35 5.55 18.87
CA SER A 108 0.05 4.98 18.50
C SER A 108 -1.00 6.06 18.22
N ALA A 109 -0.65 7.37 18.40
CA ALA A 109 -1.57 8.47 18.18
C ALA A 109 -1.82 8.64 16.67
N TRP A 110 -3.10 8.74 16.31
CA TRP A 110 -3.50 9.13 14.97
C TRP A 110 -3.48 10.66 14.86
N LYS A 111 -2.88 11.17 13.76
CA LYS A 111 -2.88 12.59 13.41
C LYS A 111 -3.36 12.78 11.98
N PRO A 112 -4.15 13.82 11.67
CA PRO A 112 -4.62 14.10 10.32
C PRO A 112 -3.49 14.24 9.29
N GLU A 113 -2.37 14.85 9.67
CA GLU A 113 -1.20 15.02 8.82
C GLU A 113 -0.54 13.70 8.40
N TYR A 114 -0.61 12.65 9.22
CA TYR A 114 -0.13 11.32 8.85
C TYR A 114 -0.98 10.71 7.75
N PHE A 115 -2.30 10.84 7.90
CA PHE A 115 -3.23 10.35 6.89
C PHE A 115 -3.05 11.10 5.56
N ASP A 116 -2.95 12.43 5.61
CA ASP A 116 -2.77 13.26 4.42
C ASP A 116 -1.44 12.95 3.69
N ALA A 117 -0.37 12.64 4.41
CA ALA A 117 0.89 12.23 3.79
C ALA A 117 0.70 11.00 2.89
N PHE A 118 -0.07 10.00 3.36
CA PHE A 118 -0.33 8.78 2.58
C PHE A 118 -1.37 8.98 1.48
N ILE A 119 -2.49 9.63 1.76
CA ILE A 119 -3.65 9.65 0.86
C ILE A 119 -3.67 10.88 -0.06
N ASP A 120 -3.14 12.02 0.38
CA ASP A 120 -3.28 13.30 -0.32
C ASP A 120 -4.75 13.70 -0.52
N VAL A 121 -5.38 14.18 0.54
CA VAL A 121 -6.81 14.52 0.53
C VAL A 121 -7.18 15.52 -0.57
N SER A 122 -6.22 16.37 -0.99
CA SER A 122 -6.42 17.32 -2.08
C SER A 122 -6.63 16.65 -3.45
N GLN A 123 -6.13 15.42 -3.61
CA GLN A 123 -6.24 14.62 -4.82
C GLN A 123 -7.31 13.51 -4.71
N ALA A 124 -7.94 13.38 -3.55
CA ALA A 124 -8.97 12.35 -3.35
C ALA A 124 -10.16 12.57 -4.27
N SER A 125 -10.79 11.47 -4.72
CA SER A 125 -12.01 11.54 -5.51
C SER A 125 -13.15 12.21 -4.73
N GLN A 126 -14.14 12.75 -5.43
CA GLN A 126 -15.36 13.29 -4.79
C GLN A 126 -16.02 12.25 -3.87
N ARG A 127 -16.01 10.99 -4.28
CA ARG A 127 -16.50 9.84 -3.47
C ARG A 127 -15.62 9.65 -2.23
N GLY A 128 -14.30 9.70 -2.38
CA GLY A 128 -13.34 9.60 -1.28
C GLY A 128 -13.58 10.67 -0.22
N VAL A 129 -13.66 11.94 -0.64
CA VAL A 129 -13.96 13.07 0.26
C VAL A 129 -15.31 12.89 0.97
N SER A 130 -16.36 12.52 0.25
CA SER A 130 -17.68 12.26 0.85
C SER A 130 -17.66 11.10 1.84
N SER A 131 -16.88 10.05 1.56
CA SER A 131 -16.72 8.90 2.44
C SER A 131 -15.97 9.28 3.72
N LEU A 132 -14.90 10.07 3.63
CA LEU A 132 -14.17 10.58 4.81
C LEU A 132 -15.09 11.31 5.78
N GLN A 133 -15.99 12.15 5.25
CA GLN A 133 -16.95 12.90 6.07
C GLN A 133 -18.02 11.99 6.72
N ALA A 134 -18.29 10.83 6.13
CA ALA A 134 -19.33 9.91 6.59
C ALA A 134 -18.82 8.83 7.56
N ILE A 135 -17.51 8.54 7.58
CA ILE A 135 -16.91 7.55 8.47
C ILE A 135 -17.12 7.95 9.93
N GLY A 136 -17.52 6.99 10.74
CA GLY A 136 -17.85 7.19 12.16
C GLY A 136 -19.25 7.75 12.42
N THR A 137 -20.01 8.08 11.36
CA THR A 137 -21.42 8.52 11.45
C THR A 137 -22.35 7.54 10.72
N THR A 138 -22.34 7.56 9.41
CA THR A 138 -23.18 6.69 8.55
C THR A 138 -22.41 5.54 7.92
N LEU A 139 -21.08 5.63 7.86
CA LEU A 139 -20.19 4.57 7.39
C LEU A 139 -19.36 4.01 8.55
N VAL A 140 -19.28 2.70 8.65
CA VAL A 140 -18.47 1.99 9.66
C VAL A 140 -16.97 2.03 9.29
N GLY A 141 -16.65 2.11 8.00
CA GLY A 141 -15.28 2.12 7.49
C GLY A 141 -15.21 2.62 6.06
N TRP A 142 -14.01 2.61 5.49
CA TRP A 142 -13.76 3.05 4.12
C TRP A 142 -14.47 2.13 3.11
N PRO A 143 -15.36 2.67 2.25
CA PRO A 143 -16.03 1.86 1.23
C PRO A 143 -15.08 1.63 0.04
N GLN A 144 -14.90 0.36 -0.32
CA GLN A 144 -14.08 -0.03 -1.44
C GLN A 144 -14.94 -0.38 -2.66
N LEU A 145 -14.55 0.09 -3.84
CA LEU A 145 -15.09 -0.38 -5.11
C LEU A 145 -14.19 -1.49 -5.66
N TYR A 146 -14.79 -2.60 -6.05
CA TYR A 146 -14.05 -3.73 -6.60
C TYR A 146 -13.25 -3.36 -7.86
N THR A 147 -13.78 -2.47 -8.69
CA THR A 147 -13.10 -1.97 -9.89
C THR A 147 -11.78 -1.30 -9.56
N ASP A 148 -11.76 -0.43 -8.55
CA ASP A 148 -10.56 0.30 -8.14
C ASP A 148 -9.55 -0.66 -7.50
N VAL A 149 -10.01 -1.56 -6.63
CA VAL A 149 -9.17 -2.57 -5.99
C VAL A 149 -8.55 -3.53 -7.00
N ALA A 150 -9.35 -4.02 -7.97
CA ALA A 150 -8.85 -4.94 -9.00
C ALA A 150 -7.86 -4.26 -9.95
N ALA A 151 -8.13 -3.02 -10.35
CA ALA A 151 -7.25 -2.23 -11.20
C ALA A 151 -5.93 -1.92 -10.47
N GLY A 152 -6.00 -1.48 -9.23
CA GLY A 152 -4.83 -1.20 -8.39
C GLY A 152 -3.96 -2.43 -8.17
N GLY A 153 -4.57 -3.57 -7.81
CA GLY A 153 -3.85 -4.84 -7.66
C GLY A 153 -3.16 -5.31 -8.93
N SER A 154 -3.82 -5.17 -10.10
CA SER A 154 -3.23 -5.50 -11.40
C SER A 154 -2.07 -4.57 -11.74
N HIS A 155 -2.21 -3.29 -11.44
CA HIS A 155 -1.16 -2.29 -11.66
C HIS A 155 0.05 -2.55 -10.76
N ALA A 156 -0.17 -2.84 -9.48
CA ALA A 156 0.89 -3.21 -8.55
C ALA A 156 1.67 -4.45 -9.04
N ALA A 157 0.97 -5.50 -9.48
CA ALA A 157 1.61 -6.69 -10.03
C ALA A 157 2.45 -6.38 -11.28
N GLN A 158 1.98 -5.48 -12.17
CA GLN A 158 2.76 -5.06 -13.34
C GLN A 158 4.01 -4.28 -12.95
N VAL A 159 3.92 -3.37 -11.96
CA VAL A 159 5.08 -2.62 -11.45
C VAL A 159 6.14 -3.56 -10.89
N ILE A 160 5.75 -4.50 -10.03
CA ILE A 160 6.65 -5.49 -9.45
C ILE A 160 7.34 -6.28 -10.56
N ARG A 161 6.57 -6.76 -11.54
CA ARG A 161 7.11 -7.49 -12.69
C ARG A 161 8.14 -6.67 -13.47
N SER A 162 7.85 -5.38 -13.73
CA SER A 162 8.76 -4.47 -14.44
C SER A 162 10.07 -4.28 -13.68
N VAL A 163 10.02 -4.09 -12.35
CA VAL A 163 11.22 -3.98 -11.51
C VAL A 163 12.07 -5.26 -11.61
N PHE A 164 11.47 -6.44 -11.49
CA PHE A 164 12.20 -7.72 -11.61
C PHE A 164 12.76 -7.99 -13.02
N LEU A 165 12.18 -7.39 -14.05
CA LEU A 165 12.73 -7.46 -15.42
C LEU A 165 13.85 -6.44 -15.66
N GLY A 166 14.19 -5.61 -14.67
CA GLY A 166 15.19 -4.56 -14.80
C GLY A 166 14.74 -3.37 -15.67
N GLU A 167 13.42 -3.22 -15.87
CA GLU A 167 12.87 -2.05 -16.53
C GLU A 167 12.97 -0.82 -15.59
N HIS A 168 13.17 0.36 -16.17
CA HIS A 168 13.21 1.58 -15.36
C HIS A 168 11.80 1.94 -14.88
N VAL A 169 11.57 1.76 -13.58
CA VAL A 169 10.36 2.17 -12.88
C VAL A 169 10.73 3.30 -11.91
N PRO A 170 10.24 4.53 -12.12
CA PRO A 170 10.61 5.67 -11.29
C PRO A 170 9.99 5.61 -9.90
N ASP A 171 10.66 6.23 -8.91
CA ASP A 171 10.09 6.59 -7.61
C ASP A 171 9.02 7.66 -7.85
N ALA A 172 7.74 7.30 -7.73
CA ALA A 172 6.64 8.19 -8.08
C ALA A 172 5.28 7.72 -7.55
N ARG A 173 4.34 8.69 -7.41
CA ARG A 173 2.91 8.43 -7.22
C ARG A 173 2.20 8.47 -8.56
N HIS A 174 1.34 7.49 -8.81
CA HIS A 174 0.52 7.39 -10.01
C HIS A 174 -0.96 7.23 -9.66
N TYR A 175 -1.82 7.69 -10.55
CA TYR A 175 -3.27 7.50 -10.48
C TYR A 175 -3.75 6.79 -11.74
N LEU A 176 -4.60 5.77 -11.57
CA LEU A 176 -5.23 5.06 -12.67
C LEU A 176 -6.68 5.56 -12.82
N GLU A 177 -6.85 6.57 -13.65
CA GLU A 177 -8.14 7.27 -13.87
C GLU A 177 -9.08 6.47 -14.80
N VAL A 178 -9.48 5.28 -14.40
CA VAL A 178 -10.31 4.37 -15.23
C VAL A 178 -11.62 5.05 -15.67
N ASN A 179 -12.25 5.82 -14.78
CA ASN A 179 -13.51 6.51 -15.11
C ASN A 179 -13.31 7.67 -16.09
N GLU A 180 -12.26 8.46 -15.94
CA GLU A 180 -11.96 9.59 -16.83
C GLU A 180 -11.63 9.09 -18.24
N GLN A 181 -10.81 8.05 -18.35
CA GLN A 181 -10.47 7.44 -19.63
C GLN A 181 -11.69 6.90 -20.39
N LEU A 182 -12.69 6.35 -19.67
CA LEU A 182 -13.92 5.86 -20.28
C LEU A 182 -14.85 7.00 -20.72
N LEU A 183 -14.86 8.13 -20.01
CA LEU A 183 -15.73 9.25 -20.31
C LEU A 183 -15.15 10.19 -21.38
N GLU A 184 -13.83 10.34 -21.46
CA GLU A 184 -13.16 11.16 -22.48
C GLU A 184 -13.20 10.55 -23.88
N SER A 185 -13.39 9.24 -24.01
CA SER A 185 -13.47 8.55 -25.31
C SER A 185 -14.79 8.76 -26.05
N VAL A 186 -15.72 9.53 -25.51
CA VAL A 186 -17.09 9.76 -26.08
C VAL A 186 -17.23 11.14 -26.75
N ASN A 187 -16.15 11.93 -26.86
CA ASN A 187 -16.15 13.23 -27.53
C ASN A 187 -15.45 13.20 -28.90
#